data_bc1d94a2be36af6a739cbb2874e2408c
#
_entry.id   bc1d94a2be36af6a739cbb2874e2408c
#
_cell.length_a   1.000
_cell.length_b   1.000
_cell.length_c   1.000
_cell.angle_alpha   90.00
_cell.angle_beta   90.00
_cell.angle_gamma   90.00
#
_symmetry.space_group_name_H-M   'P 1'
#
loop_
_entity.id
_entity.type
_entity.pdbx_description
1 polymer ?
#
loop_
_entity_poly.entity_id
_entity_poly.type
_entity_poly.pdbx_seq_one_letter_code
_entity_poly.pdbx_strand_id
1 'polypeptide(L)'
;RHKDKPGAYLIDKILDAAGQKGTGKWSVINAMELGMPLGLIATAVFERSLSARKELREAAARQYQCRHSMAVYNKQDTEKEIFSALYASKLVSYAQGFAVLQRASDTFGWNLDLASIARMWRGGCIIRSVFLNDIAAAFEAKEKPKHLLLAPYFEEEIKGLLSGWKNLVAQAMREELPVPAFSSALNYFYSLVSADLPANLVQAQRDYFGAHTFERKDELRGVFFHENWTGHGGDTKSGTYNVLSLIHI
;
A
#
# COMPACT_ATOMS: atom_id res chain seq x y z
N ARG A 1 -5.78 29.31 5.13
CA ARG A 1 -5.74 29.64 3.69
C ARG A 1 -4.76 30.79 3.51
N HIS A 2 -3.49 30.51 3.30
CA HIS A 2 -2.45 31.53 3.07
C HIS A 2 -2.55 32.06 1.64
N LYS A 3 -2.63 33.40 1.52
CA LYS A 3 -2.58 34.09 0.22
C LYS A 3 -1.23 34.79 0.09
N ASP A 4 -0.63 34.72 -1.08
CA ASP A 4 0.61 35.41 -1.42
C ASP A 4 0.31 36.88 -1.76
N LYS A 5 -0.74 37.11 -2.58
CA LYS A 5 -1.26 38.42 -2.98
C LYS A 5 -2.80 38.38 -2.99
N PRO A 6 -3.49 39.52 -3.02
CA PRO A 6 -4.95 39.50 -3.17
C PRO A 6 -5.39 38.66 -4.36
N GLY A 7 -6.17 37.60 -4.08
CA GLY A 7 -6.72 36.70 -5.11
C GLY A 7 -5.91 35.46 -5.46
N ALA A 8 -4.62 35.32 -5.05
CA ALA A 8 -3.79 34.15 -5.34
C ALA A 8 -3.49 33.34 -4.08
N TYR A 9 -3.64 32.02 -4.13
CA TYR A 9 -3.24 31.13 -3.03
C TYR A 9 -1.76 30.81 -3.11
N LEU A 10 -1.08 30.79 -1.96
CA LEU A 10 0.36 30.45 -1.90
C LEU A 10 0.62 29.05 -2.46
N ILE A 11 -0.27 28.09 -2.25
CA ILE A 11 -0.13 26.71 -2.76
C ILE A 11 0.06 26.67 -4.29
N ASP A 12 -0.57 27.59 -5.03
CA ASP A 12 -0.48 27.65 -6.50
C ASP A 12 0.89 28.18 -6.99
N LYS A 13 1.72 28.69 -6.07
CA LYS A 13 3.07 29.21 -6.35
C LYS A 13 4.17 28.23 -5.93
N ILE A 14 3.83 27.20 -5.19
CA ILE A 14 4.80 26.20 -4.73
C ILE A 14 5.13 25.26 -5.89
N LEU A 15 6.42 25.10 -6.17
CA LEU A 15 6.88 24.16 -7.19
C LEU A 15 6.52 22.71 -6.76
N ASP A 16 5.90 21.98 -7.67
CA ASP A 16 5.45 20.61 -7.51
C ASP A 16 6.58 19.57 -7.76
N ALA A 17 7.77 19.84 -7.23
CA ALA A 17 8.93 18.96 -7.28
C ALA A 17 9.44 18.67 -5.87
N ALA A 18 9.32 17.42 -5.44
CA ALA A 18 9.68 17.00 -4.09
C ALA A 18 10.86 16.03 -4.07
N GLY A 19 11.88 16.35 -3.28
CA GLY A 19 12.96 15.43 -2.96
C GLY A 19 12.63 14.50 -1.77
N GLN A 20 13.55 13.61 -1.44
CA GLN A 20 13.45 12.72 -0.28
C GLN A 20 14.75 12.71 0.55
N LYS A 21 14.60 12.52 1.88
CA LYS A 21 15.75 12.44 2.81
C LYS A 21 16.22 11.00 3.07
N GLY A 22 15.57 9.99 2.48
CA GLY A 22 15.99 8.59 2.53
C GLY A 22 15.19 7.69 3.47
N THR A 23 14.49 8.19 4.49
CA THR A 23 13.74 7.34 5.45
C THR A 23 12.68 6.47 4.77
N GLY A 24 11.90 7.03 3.85
CA GLY A 24 10.93 6.26 3.06
C GLY A 24 11.59 5.18 2.21
N LYS A 25 12.72 5.51 1.55
CA LYS A 25 13.50 4.54 0.79
C LYS A 25 13.97 3.38 1.68
N TRP A 26 14.54 3.68 2.83
CA TRP A 26 15.01 2.63 3.75
C TRP A 26 13.86 1.75 4.26
N SER A 27 12.70 2.34 4.57
CA SER A 27 11.52 1.56 4.97
C SER A 27 11.08 0.59 3.88
N VAL A 28 11.10 1.02 2.61
CA VAL A 28 10.74 0.17 1.46
C VAL A 28 11.75 -0.96 1.26
N ILE A 29 13.05 -0.67 1.32
CA ILE A 29 14.11 -1.67 1.20
C ILE A 29 13.96 -2.75 2.29
N ASN A 30 13.87 -2.34 3.55
CA ASN A 30 13.69 -3.28 4.66
C ASN A 30 12.41 -4.11 4.54
N ALA A 31 11.32 -3.51 4.07
CA ALA A 31 10.09 -4.25 3.84
C ALA A 31 10.24 -5.32 2.75
N MET A 32 10.96 -5.01 1.66
CA MET A 32 11.27 -5.99 0.60
C MET A 32 12.15 -7.13 1.12
N GLU A 33 13.19 -6.83 1.90
CA GLU A 33 14.06 -7.82 2.53
C GLU A 33 13.29 -8.73 3.50
N LEU A 34 12.30 -8.20 4.20
CA LEU A 34 11.43 -8.94 5.11
C LEU A 34 10.26 -9.65 4.41
N GLY A 35 10.10 -9.49 3.10
CA GLY A 35 8.97 -10.02 2.34
C GLY A 35 7.62 -9.39 2.73
N MET A 36 7.61 -8.13 3.16
CA MET A 36 6.40 -7.45 3.64
C MET A 36 5.85 -6.45 2.62
N PRO A 37 4.52 -6.45 2.36
CA PRO A 37 3.91 -5.51 1.43
C PRO A 37 3.80 -4.12 2.04
N LEU A 38 4.65 -3.18 1.61
CA LEU A 38 4.66 -1.77 2.03
C LEU A 38 4.29 -0.85 0.85
N GLY A 39 3.29 -1.23 0.07
CA GLY A 39 2.97 -0.64 -1.22
C GLY A 39 2.63 0.84 -1.17
N LEU A 40 1.90 1.33 -0.15
CA LEU A 40 1.53 2.74 -0.05
C LEU A 40 2.77 3.63 0.17
N ILE A 41 3.66 3.25 1.09
CA ILE A 41 4.89 4.02 1.36
C ILE A 41 5.82 3.96 0.15
N ALA A 42 5.94 2.81 -0.52
CA ALA A 42 6.70 2.67 -1.76
C ALA A 42 6.15 3.60 -2.85
N THR A 43 4.83 3.60 -3.05
CA THR A 43 4.16 4.54 -3.98
C THR A 43 4.50 5.99 -3.65
N ALA A 44 4.41 6.40 -2.38
CA ALA A 44 4.75 7.75 -1.98
C ALA A 44 6.22 8.13 -2.28
N VAL A 45 7.16 7.19 -2.13
CA VAL A 45 8.58 7.38 -2.48
C VAL A 45 8.75 7.56 -3.98
N PHE A 46 8.11 6.71 -4.79
CA PHE A 46 8.22 6.79 -6.25
C PHE A 46 7.56 8.03 -6.83
N GLU A 47 6.41 8.44 -6.30
CA GLU A 47 5.72 9.67 -6.72
C GLU A 47 6.55 10.91 -6.44
N ARG A 48 7.24 10.98 -5.31
CA ARG A 48 8.19 12.06 -5.03
C ARG A 48 9.35 12.05 -6.03
N SER A 49 9.86 10.89 -6.39
CA SER A 49 10.92 10.75 -7.39
C SER A 49 10.45 11.18 -8.78
N LEU A 50 9.22 10.82 -9.16
CA LEU A 50 8.61 11.27 -10.42
C LEU A 50 8.35 12.78 -10.41
N SER A 51 7.86 13.32 -9.29
CA SER A 51 7.59 14.76 -9.15
C SER A 51 8.85 15.62 -9.41
N ALA A 52 10.02 15.12 -9.01
CA ALA A 52 11.29 15.81 -9.22
C ALA A 52 11.72 15.91 -10.70
N ARG A 53 11.10 15.12 -11.60
CA ARG A 53 11.39 15.15 -13.04
C ARG A 53 10.49 16.15 -13.78
N LYS A 54 10.51 17.40 -13.36
CA LYS A 54 9.59 18.45 -13.82
C LYS A 54 9.59 18.62 -15.33
N GLU A 55 10.74 18.73 -15.97
CA GLU A 55 10.89 18.95 -17.42
C GLU A 55 10.32 17.77 -18.22
N LEU A 56 10.56 16.53 -17.76
CA LEU A 56 9.98 15.33 -18.37
C LEU A 56 8.45 15.33 -18.28
N ARG A 57 7.90 15.68 -17.10
CA ARG A 57 6.44 15.75 -16.91
C ARG A 57 5.81 16.82 -17.79
N GLU A 58 6.44 17.98 -17.92
CA GLU A 58 5.98 19.06 -18.81
C GLU A 58 6.02 18.66 -20.28
N ALA A 59 7.08 17.95 -20.71
CA ALA A 59 7.16 17.42 -22.08
C ALA A 59 6.06 16.41 -22.36
N ALA A 60 5.83 15.47 -21.43
CA ALA A 60 4.75 14.49 -21.54
C ALA A 60 3.36 15.16 -21.55
N ALA A 61 3.12 16.13 -20.67
CA ALA A 61 1.86 16.85 -20.62
C ALA A 61 1.54 17.57 -21.95
N ARG A 62 2.55 18.18 -22.59
CA ARG A 62 2.37 18.79 -23.91
C ARG A 62 2.02 17.75 -25.00
N GLN A 63 2.61 16.56 -24.91
CA GLN A 63 2.41 15.51 -25.90
C GLN A 63 1.03 14.83 -25.76
N TYR A 64 0.64 14.47 -24.53
CA TYR A 64 -0.58 13.70 -24.28
C TYR A 64 -1.82 14.56 -24.04
N GLN A 65 -1.64 15.86 -23.72
CA GLN A 65 -2.72 16.83 -23.51
C GLN A 65 -3.81 16.38 -22.55
N CYS A 66 -3.44 15.63 -21.50
CA CYS A 66 -4.38 15.19 -20.46
C CYS A 66 -5.05 16.40 -19.78
N ARG A 67 -6.35 16.28 -19.57
CA ARG A 67 -7.15 17.33 -18.91
C ARG A 67 -7.41 16.94 -17.47
N HIS A 68 -6.60 17.44 -16.57
CA HIS A 68 -6.75 17.24 -15.12
C HIS A 68 -7.81 18.19 -14.55
N SER A 69 -9.05 17.78 -14.55
CA SER A 69 -10.13 18.64 -14.05
C SER A 69 -11.17 17.81 -13.34
N MET A 70 -11.24 17.93 -12.03
CA MET A 70 -12.27 17.29 -11.24
C MET A 70 -13.57 18.09 -11.31
N ALA A 71 -14.61 17.51 -11.85
CA ALA A 71 -15.95 18.08 -11.77
C ALA A 71 -16.46 17.95 -10.33
N VAL A 72 -16.59 19.07 -9.63
CA VAL A 72 -17.16 19.12 -8.28
C VAL A 72 -18.66 19.33 -8.40
N TYR A 73 -19.42 18.23 -8.40
CA TYR A 73 -20.88 18.29 -8.48
C TYR A 73 -21.53 18.76 -7.17
N ASN A 74 -20.99 18.32 -6.04
CA ASN A 74 -21.39 18.75 -4.70
C ASN A 74 -20.16 18.88 -3.81
N LYS A 75 -19.86 20.09 -3.37
CA LYS A 75 -18.67 20.38 -2.57
C LYS A 75 -18.65 19.60 -1.25
N GLN A 76 -19.80 19.50 -0.56
CA GLN A 76 -19.86 18.81 0.74
C GLN A 76 -19.62 17.31 0.60
N ASP A 77 -20.18 16.70 -0.43
CA ASP A 77 -20.00 15.27 -0.65
C ASP A 77 -18.56 14.96 -1.10
N THR A 78 -17.98 15.80 -1.97
CA THR A 78 -16.57 15.69 -2.35
C THR A 78 -15.62 15.83 -1.16
N GLU A 79 -15.90 16.78 -0.25
CA GLU A 79 -15.10 16.97 0.99
C GLU A 79 -15.18 15.71 1.89
N LYS A 80 -16.37 15.10 2.03
CA LYS A 80 -16.53 13.82 2.78
C LYS A 80 -15.78 12.66 2.13
N GLU A 81 -15.83 12.56 0.81
CA GLU A 81 -15.11 11.53 0.07
C GLU A 81 -13.60 11.69 0.18
N ILE A 82 -13.09 12.92 0.08
CA ILE A 82 -11.67 13.25 0.32
C ILE A 82 -11.26 12.86 1.75
N PHE A 83 -12.08 13.21 2.75
CA PHE A 83 -11.84 12.81 4.13
C PHE A 83 -11.78 11.29 4.26
N SER A 84 -12.75 10.58 3.67
CA SER A 84 -12.82 9.12 3.72
C SER A 84 -11.58 8.47 3.09
N ALA A 85 -11.18 8.93 1.92
CA ALA A 85 -9.99 8.41 1.24
C ALA A 85 -8.70 8.69 2.01
N LEU A 86 -8.55 9.91 2.53
CA LEU A 86 -7.37 10.31 3.30
C LEU A 86 -7.27 9.52 4.61
N TYR A 87 -8.36 9.42 5.35
CA TYR A 87 -8.36 8.75 6.65
C TYR A 87 -8.16 7.25 6.50
N ALA A 88 -8.89 6.59 5.60
CA ALA A 88 -8.72 5.16 5.32
C ALA A 88 -7.29 4.83 4.83
N SER A 89 -6.75 5.61 3.89
CA SER A 89 -5.37 5.42 3.42
C SER A 89 -4.35 5.62 4.53
N LYS A 90 -4.61 6.54 5.46
CA LYS A 90 -3.77 6.74 6.63
C LYS A 90 -3.81 5.52 7.55
N LEU A 91 -4.98 4.93 7.83
CA LEU A 91 -5.10 3.68 8.60
C LEU A 91 -4.32 2.54 7.94
N VAL A 92 -4.44 2.38 6.62
CA VAL A 92 -3.68 1.37 5.86
C VAL A 92 -2.18 1.61 5.95
N SER A 93 -1.73 2.86 5.85
CA SER A 93 -0.30 3.20 5.96
C SER A 93 0.30 2.75 7.29
N TYR A 94 -0.41 3.02 8.40
CA TYR A 94 0.02 2.56 9.73
C TYR A 94 -0.04 1.05 9.85
N ALA A 95 -1.09 0.42 9.34
CA ALA A 95 -1.22 -1.03 9.38
C ALA A 95 -0.06 -1.73 8.64
N GLN A 96 0.33 -1.23 7.47
CA GLN A 96 1.50 -1.71 6.74
C GLN A 96 2.79 -1.50 7.55
N GLY A 97 2.98 -0.32 8.15
CA GLY A 97 4.16 -0.01 8.96
C GLY A 97 4.29 -0.90 10.18
N PHE A 98 3.21 -1.10 10.94
CA PHE A 98 3.20 -1.99 12.11
C PHE A 98 3.38 -3.46 11.71
N ALA A 99 2.87 -3.90 10.56
CA ALA A 99 3.12 -5.25 10.05
C ALA A 99 4.62 -5.48 9.74
N VAL A 100 5.31 -4.48 9.17
CA VAL A 100 6.77 -4.54 8.96
C VAL A 100 7.52 -4.59 10.30
N LEU A 101 7.13 -3.76 11.28
CA LEU A 101 7.75 -3.80 12.62
C LEU A 101 7.55 -5.14 13.31
N GLN A 102 6.35 -5.72 13.25
CA GLN A 102 6.09 -7.05 13.79
C GLN A 102 6.96 -8.10 13.11
N ARG A 103 7.02 -8.10 11.78
CA ARG A 103 7.83 -9.04 11.02
C ARG A 103 9.32 -8.91 11.35
N ALA A 104 9.84 -7.69 11.45
CA ALA A 104 11.21 -7.43 11.87
C ALA A 104 11.48 -7.95 13.29
N SER A 105 10.54 -7.67 14.22
CA SER A 105 10.61 -8.17 15.59
C SER A 105 10.74 -9.68 15.64
N ASP A 106 9.90 -10.38 14.87
CA ASP A 106 9.89 -11.85 14.83
C ASP A 106 11.18 -12.38 14.16
N THR A 107 11.61 -11.75 13.05
CA THR A 107 12.78 -12.20 12.29
C THR A 107 14.09 -12.03 13.07
N PHE A 108 14.22 -10.91 13.79
CA PHE A 108 15.47 -10.57 14.49
C PHE A 108 15.43 -10.83 16.01
N GLY A 109 14.32 -11.34 16.53
CA GLY A 109 14.18 -11.63 17.97
C GLY A 109 14.16 -10.38 18.86
N TRP A 110 13.70 -9.22 18.35
CA TRP A 110 13.75 -7.96 19.09
C TRP A 110 12.69 -7.83 20.18
N ASN A 111 11.64 -8.63 20.15
CA ASN A 111 10.54 -8.59 21.12
C ASN A 111 9.94 -7.19 21.29
N LEU A 112 9.69 -6.48 20.19
CA LEU A 112 9.19 -5.12 20.20
C LEU A 112 7.83 -5.01 20.91
N ASP A 113 7.70 -4.06 21.81
CA ASP A 113 6.41 -3.65 22.36
C ASP A 113 5.75 -2.64 21.41
N LEU A 114 4.92 -3.15 20.50
CA LEU A 114 4.25 -2.33 19.49
C LEU A 114 3.26 -1.34 20.10
N ALA A 115 2.67 -1.65 21.26
CA ALA A 115 1.79 -0.73 21.97
C ALA A 115 2.59 0.47 22.51
N SER A 116 3.74 0.25 23.10
CA SER A 116 4.64 1.32 23.56
C SER A 116 5.17 2.16 22.40
N ILE A 117 5.49 1.55 21.25
CA ILE A 117 5.88 2.27 20.03
C ILE A 117 4.75 3.19 19.56
N ALA A 118 3.50 2.70 19.51
CA ALA A 118 2.36 3.50 19.13
C ALA A 118 2.17 4.71 20.07
N ARG A 119 2.31 4.51 21.38
CA ARG A 119 2.23 5.60 22.37
C ARG A 119 3.35 6.62 22.23
N MET A 120 4.56 6.16 21.97
CA MET A 120 5.72 7.03 21.77
C MET A 120 5.50 7.98 20.58
N TRP A 121 4.82 7.54 19.52
CA TRP A 121 4.56 8.36 18.33
C TRP A 121 3.48 9.42 18.53
N ARG A 122 2.75 9.44 19.65
CA ARG A 122 1.69 10.43 19.93
C ARG A 122 2.23 11.83 20.18
N GLY A 123 3.42 11.95 20.76
CA GLY A 123 4.02 13.21 21.16
C GLY A 123 5.35 13.45 20.46
N GLY A 124 5.57 14.68 19.99
CA GLY A 124 6.84 15.08 19.39
C GLY A 124 7.21 14.44 18.05
N CYS A 125 6.31 13.67 17.45
CA CYS A 125 6.54 12.98 16.20
C CYS A 125 5.69 13.55 15.06
N ILE A 126 6.28 13.68 13.86
CA ILE A 126 5.56 14.15 12.66
C ILE A 126 4.44 13.20 12.23
N ILE A 127 4.56 11.92 12.54
CA ILE A 127 3.55 10.90 12.24
C ILE A 127 2.49 10.75 13.33
N ARG A 128 2.37 11.69 14.27
CA ARG A 128 1.31 11.66 15.29
C ARG A 128 -0.09 11.54 14.66
N SER A 129 -0.95 10.76 15.29
CA SER A 129 -2.34 10.57 14.85
C SER A 129 -3.26 10.35 16.05
N VAL A 130 -4.54 10.64 15.88
CA VAL A 130 -5.58 10.44 16.91
C VAL A 130 -5.73 8.94 17.26
N PHE A 131 -5.66 8.06 16.29
CA PHE A 131 -5.85 6.60 16.44
C PHE A 131 -4.61 5.83 16.94
N LEU A 132 -3.54 6.50 17.35
CA LEU A 132 -2.37 5.80 17.93
C LEU A 132 -2.69 5.13 19.27
N ASN A 133 -3.68 5.65 20.02
CA ASN A 133 -4.19 4.97 21.21
C ASN A 133 -4.91 3.67 20.86
N ASP A 134 -5.68 3.68 19.78
CA ASP A 134 -6.43 2.52 19.32
C ASP A 134 -5.49 1.44 18.76
N ILE A 135 -4.39 1.86 18.13
CA ILE A 135 -3.29 0.94 17.78
C ILE A 135 -2.68 0.31 19.03
N ALA A 136 -2.37 1.11 20.04
CA ALA A 136 -1.81 0.59 21.29
C ALA A 136 -2.77 -0.39 21.97
N ALA A 137 -4.07 -0.02 22.06
CA ALA A 137 -5.10 -0.88 22.63
C ALA A 137 -5.25 -2.21 21.87
N ALA A 138 -5.17 -2.19 20.52
CA ALA A 138 -5.23 -3.40 19.71
C ALA A 138 -4.06 -4.36 20.02
N PHE A 139 -2.85 -3.84 20.25
CA PHE A 139 -1.69 -4.66 20.59
C PHE A 139 -1.63 -5.07 22.06
N GLU A 140 -2.41 -4.46 22.94
CA GLU A 140 -2.57 -4.84 24.36
C GLU A 140 -3.73 -5.80 24.59
N ALA A 141 -4.60 -5.99 23.59
CA ALA A 141 -5.72 -6.91 23.68
C ALA A 141 -5.22 -8.33 24.01
N LYS A 142 -6.04 -9.11 24.76
CA LYS A 142 -5.73 -10.49 25.11
C LYS A 142 -5.46 -11.35 23.87
N GLU A 143 -6.23 -11.11 22.80
CA GLU A 143 -6.02 -11.70 21.49
C GLU A 143 -5.51 -10.62 20.56
N LYS A 144 -4.21 -10.64 20.30
CA LYS A 144 -3.58 -9.68 19.39
C LYS A 144 -4.03 -9.94 17.95
N PRO A 145 -4.38 -8.90 17.18
CA PRO A 145 -4.79 -9.09 15.81
C PRO A 145 -3.59 -9.53 14.94
N LYS A 146 -3.81 -10.48 14.04
CA LYS A 146 -2.81 -10.90 13.04
C LYS A 146 -2.42 -9.76 12.09
N HIS A 147 -3.29 -8.81 11.92
CA HIS A 147 -3.08 -7.60 11.14
C HIS A 147 -3.93 -6.46 11.73
N LEU A 148 -3.41 -5.24 11.80
CA LEU A 148 -4.08 -4.14 12.49
C LEU A 148 -5.48 -3.84 11.93
N LEU A 149 -5.69 -3.95 10.61
CA LEU A 149 -7.01 -3.74 9.99
C LEU A 149 -8.05 -4.82 10.36
N LEU A 150 -7.65 -5.89 11.03
CA LEU A 150 -8.57 -6.91 11.56
C LEU A 150 -8.97 -6.64 13.03
N ALA A 151 -8.40 -5.63 13.67
CA ALA A 151 -8.84 -5.23 15.01
C ALA A 151 -10.20 -4.50 14.91
N PRO A 152 -11.13 -4.72 15.89
CA PRO A 152 -12.51 -4.24 15.79
C PRO A 152 -12.64 -2.75 15.47
N TYR A 153 -11.87 -1.90 16.13
CA TYR A 153 -11.87 -0.46 15.87
C TYR A 153 -11.56 -0.14 14.39
N PHE A 154 -10.50 -0.73 13.84
CA PHE A 154 -10.07 -0.46 12.46
C PHE A 154 -11.02 -1.06 11.42
N GLU A 155 -11.62 -2.20 11.73
CA GLU A 155 -12.65 -2.81 10.88
C GLU A 155 -13.86 -1.89 10.74
N GLU A 156 -14.36 -1.34 11.86
CA GLU A 156 -15.50 -0.42 11.88
C GLU A 156 -15.19 0.88 11.13
N GLU A 157 -14.05 1.50 11.42
CA GLU A 157 -13.60 2.72 10.73
C GLU A 157 -13.52 2.51 9.21
N ILE A 158 -12.84 1.46 8.75
CA ILE A 158 -12.72 1.17 7.32
C ILE A 158 -14.08 0.92 6.68
N LYS A 159 -14.97 0.18 7.32
CA LYS A 159 -16.34 -0.06 6.80
C LYS A 159 -17.10 1.25 6.60
N GLY A 160 -17.00 2.17 7.54
CA GLY A 160 -17.64 3.48 7.46
C GLY A 160 -17.07 4.39 6.35
N LEU A 161 -15.78 4.24 6.05
CA LEU A 161 -15.06 5.10 5.10
C LEU A 161 -15.07 4.53 3.66
N LEU A 162 -15.30 3.23 3.48
CA LEU A 162 -15.04 2.51 2.24
C LEU A 162 -15.82 3.05 1.04
N SER A 163 -17.06 3.47 1.22
CA SER A 163 -17.89 4.00 0.12
C SER A 163 -17.31 5.29 -0.45
N GLY A 164 -17.04 6.28 0.42
CA GLY A 164 -16.46 7.56 0.00
C GLY A 164 -15.05 7.40 -0.58
N TRP A 165 -14.25 6.51 -0.01
CA TRP A 165 -12.91 6.20 -0.52
C TRP A 165 -12.93 5.64 -1.94
N LYS A 166 -13.81 4.65 -2.20
CA LYS A 166 -13.99 4.09 -3.55
C LYS A 166 -14.44 5.13 -4.56
N ASN A 167 -15.43 5.93 -4.17
CA ASN A 167 -15.99 6.96 -5.04
C ASN A 167 -14.93 7.97 -5.45
N LEU A 168 -14.17 8.50 -4.47
CA LEU A 168 -13.09 9.45 -4.77
C LEU A 168 -12.06 8.87 -5.73
N VAL A 169 -11.56 7.66 -5.47
CA VAL A 169 -10.54 7.03 -6.33
C VAL A 169 -11.11 6.80 -7.74
N ALA A 170 -12.34 6.29 -7.85
CA ALA A 170 -12.96 6.04 -9.14
C ALA A 170 -13.21 7.34 -9.92
N GLN A 171 -13.65 8.41 -9.24
CA GLN A 171 -13.85 9.71 -9.88
C GLN A 171 -12.50 10.30 -10.32
N ALA A 172 -11.50 10.33 -9.46
CA ALA A 172 -10.18 10.85 -9.80
C ALA A 172 -9.59 10.16 -11.04
N MET A 173 -9.75 8.83 -11.16
CA MET A 173 -9.28 8.09 -12.33
C MET A 173 -10.04 8.50 -13.62
N ARG A 174 -11.36 8.69 -13.56
CA ARG A 174 -12.15 9.16 -14.71
C ARG A 174 -11.79 10.57 -15.15
N GLU A 175 -11.43 11.42 -14.20
CA GLU A 175 -11.06 12.82 -14.42
C GLU A 175 -9.55 13.01 -14.65
N GLU A 176 -8.82 11.92 -14.90
CA GLU A 176 -7.37 11.91 -15.15
C GLU A 176 -6.53 12.56 -14.02
N LEU A 177 -7.05 12.58 -12.78
CA LEU A 177 -6.37 13.10 -11.61
C LEU A 177 -5.53 12.01 -10.94
N PRO A 178 -4.21 12.18 -10.80
CA PRO A 178 -3.38 11.20 -10.13
C PRO A 178 -3.60 11.24 -8.62
N VAL A 179 -4.04 10.10 -8.06
CA VAL A 179 -4.22 9.88 -6.61
C VAL A 179 -3.51 8.60 -6.16
N PRO A 180 -2.21 8.47 -6.45
CA PRO A 180 -1.50 7.19 -6.36
C PRO A 180 -1.48 6.59 -4.97
N ALA A 181 -1.33 7.37 -3.91
CA ALA A 181 -1.35 6.87 -2.54
C ALA A 181 -2.75 6.35 -2.15
N PHE A 182 -3.83 7.02 -2.53
CA PHE A 182 -5.19 6.56 -2.25
C PHE A 182 -5.53 5.28 -3.01
N SER A 183 -5.14 5.20 -4.29
CA SER A 183 -5.34 4.00 -5.12
C SER A 183 -4.52 2.82 -4.61
N SER A 184 -3.25 3.02 -4.25
CA SER A 184 -2.37 1.99 -3.71
C SER A 184 -2.92 1.42 -2.39
N ALA A 185 -3.38 2.30 -1.49
CA ALA A 185 -3.97 1.88 -0.23
C ALA A 185 -5.27 1.07 -0.45
N LEU A 186 -6.15 1.52 -1.36
CA LEU A 186 -7.39 0.83 -1.67
C LEU A 186 -7.14 -0.55 -2.30
N ASN A 187 -6.20 -0.65 -3.23
CA ASN A 187 -5.81 -1.91 -3.83
C ASN A 187 -5.20 -2.87 -2.80
N TYR A 188 -4.35 -2.36 -1.88
CA TYR A 188 -3.84 -3.17 -0.78
C TYR A 188 -4.96 -3.72 0.08
N PHE A 189 -5.93 -2.87 0.46
CA PHE A 189 -7.09 -3.28 1.24
C PHE A 189 -7.88 -4.37 0.51
N TYR A 190 -8.20 -4.18 -0.76
CA TYR A 190 -8.92 -5.19 -1.54
C TYR A 190 -8.16 -6.52 -1.65
N SER A 191 -6.85 -6.48 -1.84
CA SER A 191 -6.03 -7.68 -1.85
C SER A 191 -6.05 -8.39 -0.50
N LEU A 192 -5.99 -7.62 0.60
CA LEU A 192 -6.02 -8.17 1.96
C LEU A 192 -7.34 -8.88 2.29
N VAL A 193 -8.47 -8.35 1.82
CA VAL A 193 -9.81 -8.92 2.12
C VAL A 193 -10.30 -9.92 1.06
N SER A 194 -9.51 -10.20 0.03
CA SER A 194 -9.85 -11.19 -0.99
C SER A 194 -9.27 -12.54 -0.64
N ALA A 195 -10.14 -13.52 -0.42
CA ALA A 195 -9.72 -14.90 -0.17
C ALA A 195 -8.98 -15.51 -1.38
N ASP A 196 -9.39 -15.13 -2.58
CA ASP A 196 -8.79 -15.54 -3.83
C ASP A 196 -8.24 -14.34 -4.60
N LEU A 197 -7.00 -14.45 -5.05
CA LEU A 197 -6.32 -13.42 -5.82
C LEU A 197 -5.96 -13.93 -7.22
N PRO A 198 -5.84 -13.03 -8.22
CA PRO A 198 -5.31 -13.36 -9.55
C PRO A 198 -3.87 -13.88 -9.55
N ALA A 199 -3.24 -13.97 -8.38
CA ALA A 199 -1.93 -14.57 -8.20
C ALA A 199 -1.88 -16.06 -8.65
N ASN A 200 -3.01 -16.75 -8.70
CA ASN A 200 -3.13 -18.08 -9.29
C ASN A 200 -2.70 -18.09 -10.76
N LEU A 201 -3.11 -17.08 -11.55
CA LEU A 201 -2.69 -16.92 -12.94
C LEU A 201 -1.17 -16.70 -13.04
N VAL A 202 -0.59 -15.90 -12.14
CA VAL A 202 0.86 -15.68 -12.09
C VAL A 202 1.60 -17.00 -11.80
N GLN A 203 1.09 -17.81 -10.87
CA GLN A 203 1.69 -19.12 -10.56
C GLN A 203 1.56 -20.09 -11.75
N ALA A 204 0.41 -20.14 -12.41
CA ALA A 204 0.21 -20.94 -13.62
C ALA A 204 1.17 -20.49 -14.74
N GLN A 205 1.33 -19.18 -14.94
CA GLN A 205 2.25 -18.63 -15.95
C GLN A 205 3.72 -19.00 -15.64
N ARG A 206 4.13 -18.93 -14.39
CA ARG A 206 5.49 -19.34 -13.97
C ARG A 206 5.73 -20.83 -14.25
N ASP A 207 4.74 -21.64 -13.98
CA ASP A 207 4.83 -23.08 -14.29
C ASP A 207 4.84 -23.35 -15.80
N TYR A 208 4.02 -22.64 -16.56
CA TYR A 208 3.99 -22.71 -18.02
C TYR A 208 5.35 -22.36 -18.66
N PHE A 209 6.01 -21.30 -18.20
CA PHE A 209 7.26 -20.84 -18.80
C PHE A 209 8.51 -21.58 -18.31
N GLY A 210 8.50 -22.14 -17.12
CA GLY A 210 9.72 -22.64 -16.52
C GLY A 210 9.55 -23.83 -15.58
N ALA A 211 8.39 -24.49 -15.59
CA ALA A 211 8.09 -25.62 -14.69
C ALA A 211 8.35 -25.29 -13.19
N HIS A 212 8.03 -24.06 -12.79
CA HIS A 212 8.29 -23.58 -11.42
C HIS A 212 7.35 -24.14 -10.37
N THR A 213 6.44 -25.00 -10.75
CA THR A 213 5.47 -25.65 -9.88
C THR A 213 4.51 -24.70 -9.17
N PHE A 214 3.39 -25.22 -8.70
CA PHE A 214 2.39 -24.50 -7.93
C PHE A 214 1.74 -25.44 -6.90
N GLU A 215 1.22 -24.86 -5.81
CA GLU A 215 0.36 -25.57 -4.88
C GLU A 215 -1.09 -25.53 -5.35
N ARG A 216 -1.85 -26.60 -5.11
CA ARG A 216 -3.29 -26.67 -5.40
C ARG A 216 -4.11 -26.34 -4.16
N LYS A 217 -5.32 -25.77 -4.35
CA LYS A 217 -6.26 -25.48 -3.26
C LYS A 217 -6.93 -26.73 -2.69
N ASP A 218 -7.06 -27.76 -3.47
CA ASP A 218 -7.68 -29.03 -3.18
C ASP A 218 -6.68 -30.09 -2.66
N GLU A 219 -5.46 -29.68 -2.38
CA GLU A 219 -4.39 -30.53 -1.87
C GLU A 219 -3.77 -29.94 -0.59
N LEU A 220 -2.97 -30.72 0.12
CA LEU A 220 -2.27 -30.27 1.31
C LEU A 220 -1.22 -29.20 0.97
N ARG A 221 -1.04 -28.24 1.87
CA ARG A 221 0.02 -27.22 1.75
C ARG A 221 1.39 -27.88 1.72
N GLY A 222 2.29 -27.35 0.89
CA GLY A 222 3.65 -27.89 0.69
C GLY A 222 3.74 -29.00 -0.36
N VAL A 223 2.64 -29.41 -0.98
CA VAL A 223 2.62 -30.34 -2.11
C VAL A 223 2.61 -29.53 -3.41
N PHE A 224 3.63 -29.75 -4.23
CA PHE A 224 3.86 -28.97 -5.45
C PHE A 224 3.57 -29.80 -6.70
N PHE A 225 2.90 -29.17 -7.66
CA PHE A 225 2.46 -29.74 -8.93
C PHE A 225 3.09 -29.01 -10.10
N HIS A 226 3.33 -29.72 -11.17
CA HIS A 226 3.65 -29.19 -12.50
C HIS A 226 2.62 -29.72 -13.49
N GLU A 227 2.20 -28.87 -14.41
CA GLU A 227 1.29 -29.26 -15.50
C GLU A 227 1.99 -29.19 -16.85
N ASN A 228 1.79 -30.20 -17.67
CA ASN A 228 2.26 -30.18 -19.05
C ASN A 228 1.31 -29.37 -19.94
N TRP A 229 1.34 -28.06 -19.79
CA TRP A 229 0.41 -27.08 -20.43
C TRP A 229 0.35 -27.19 -21.95
N THR A 230 1.43 -27.62 -22.60
CA THR A 230 1.55 -27.69 -24.08
C THR A 230 1.29 -29.08 -24.64
N GLY A 231 1.29 -30.10 -23.79
CA GLY A 231 1.26 -31.50 -24.21
C GLY A 231 2.57 -32.01 -24.87
N HIS A 232 3.57 -31.15 -24.97
CA HIS A 232 4.87 -31.46 -25.59
C HIS A 232 6.06 -31.33 -24.62
N GLY A 233 5.82 -30.91 -23.38
CA GLY A 233 6.83 -30.82 -22.32
C GLY A 233 7.08 -32.18 -21.68
N GLY A 234 8.29 -32.41 -21.20
CA GLY A 234 8.59 -33.56 -20.34
C GLY A 234 8.18 -33.30 -18.88
N ASP A 235 8.33 -34.34 -18.04
CA ASP A 235 8.08 -34.22 -16.58
C ASP A 235 9.19 -33.45 -15.83
N THR A 236 9.92 -32.61 -16.53
CA THR A 236 11.06 -31.86 -15.98
C THR A 236 10.53 -30.74 -15.08
N LYS A 237 10.82 -30.84 -13.79
CA LYS A 237 10.53 -29.78 -12.82
C LYS A 237 11.79 -28.93 -12.65
N SER A 238 11.66 -27.61 -12.78
CA SER A 238 12.72 -26.70 -12.35
C SER A 238 12.89 -26.81 -10.85
N GLY A 239 14.11 -26.65 -10.33
CA GLY A 239 14.39 -26.78 -8.90
C GLY A 239 13.48 -25.86 -8.09
N THR A 240 13.02 -26.37 -6.96
CA THR A 240 12.08 -25.65 -6.07
C THR A 240 12.73 -24.37 -5.57
N TYR A 241 12.27 -23.23 -6.06
CA TYR A 241 12.54 -21.98 -5.38
C TYR A 241 11.75 -21.98 -4.06
N ASN A 242 12.42 -22.34 -2.97
CA ASN A 242 11.86 -22.10 -1.67
C ASN A 242 11.66 -20.59 -1.53
N VAL A 243 10.43 -20.15 -1.34
CA VAL A 243 10.08 -18.74 -1.10
C VAL A 243 10.88 -18.17 0.09
N LEU A 244 11.34 -19.02 0.99
CA LEU A 244 12.22 -18.69 2.11
C LEU A 244 13.70 -18.51 1.71
N SER A 245 14.15 -18.98 0.53
CA SER A 245 15.55 -18.79 0.10
C SER A 245 15.82 -17.42 -0.53
N LEU A 246 14.78 -16.64 -0.82
CA LEU A 246 14.92 -15.22 -1.21
C LEU A 246 15.26 -14.29 -0.02
N ILE A 247 15.31 -14.82 1.20
CA ILE A 247 15.65 -14.06 2.42
C ILE A 247 17.15 -14.13 2.73
N HIS A 248 17.94 -14.85 1.93
CA HIS A 248 19.38 -15.07 2.18
C HIS A 248 20.29 -14.60 1.01
N ILE A 249 19.89 -13.51 0.32
CA ILE A 249 20.81 -12.77 -0.56
C ILE A 249 21.01 -11.36 -0.03
#